data_09701adbe82cd9829e7d952652f30e24
#
_entry.id   09701adbe82cd9829e7d952652f30e24
#
_cell.length_a   1.000
_cell.length_b   1.000
_cell.length_c   1.000
_cell.angle_alpha   90.00
_cell.angle_beta   90.00
_cell.angle_gamma   90.00
#
_symmetry.space_group_name_H-M   'P 1'
#
loop_
_entity.id
_entity.type
_entity.pdbx_description
1 polymer ?
#
loop_
_entity_poly.entity_id
_entity_poly.type
_entity_poly.pdbx_seq_one_letter_code
_entity_poly.pdbx_strand_id
1 'polypeptide(L)'
;MSEVADYKLVRNSSVGAELHENEAKTLAAILGVRHLKDGELLVSEGGADQTLFILAAGKLGVISSDTEGKENLVHTMKEGECAGTRAFVDRTPRKATLRGIGNATVYTLTPDAFDTLVDAHPRLIYKVMRALFRNTHANLMRMNQESRELSNYINKTQGRY
;
A
#
# COMPACT_ATOMS: atom_id res chain seq x y z
N MET A 1 -22.98 -7.79 -12.15
CA MET A 1 -21.64 -8.02 -12.69
C MET A 1 -20.63 -7.29 -11.85
N SER A 2 -19.62 -7.97 -11.40
CA SER A 2 -18.53 -7.30 -10.70
C SER A 2 -17.62 -6.59 -11.70
N GLU A 3 -17.18 -5.40 -11.33
CA GLU A 3 -16.23 -4.63 -12.11
C GLU A 3 -14.87 -5.32 -12.11
N VAL A 4 -14.19 -5.32 -13.24
CA VAL A 4 -12.87 -5.96 -13.41
C VAL A 4 -11.80 -4.88 -13.37
N ALA A 5 -10.72 -5.14 -12.61
CA ALA A 5 -9.59 -4.23 -12.54
C ALA A 5 -8.91 -4.11 -13.92
N ASP A 6 -8.48 -2.89 -14.23
CA ASP A 6 -7.73 -2.61 -15.46
C ASP A 6 -6.29 -3.09 -15.31
N TYR A 7 -5.89 -4.08 -16.11
CA TYR A 7 -4.54 -4.62 -16.04
C TYR A 7 -3.46 -3.59 -16.37
N LYS A 8 -3.79 -2.57 -17.16
CA LYS A 8 -2.84 -1.49 -17.50
C LYS A 8 -2.52 -0.65 -16.26
N LEU A 9 -3.52 -0.36 -15.44
CA LEU A 9 -3.32 0.33 -14.16
C LEU A 9 -2.50 -0.53 -13.21
N VAL A 10 -2.77 -1.83 -13.15
CA VAL A 10 -1.98 -2.77 -12.34
C VAL A 10 -0.52 -2.76 -12.78
N ARG A 11 -0.27 -2.82 -14.08
CA ARG A 11 1.07 -2.83 -14.65
C ARG A 11 1.84 -1.53 -14.38
N ASN A 12 1.15 -0.41 -14.33
CA ASN A 12 1.74 0.89 -14.04
C ASN A 12 1.84 1.17 -12.54
N SER A 13 1.33 0.28 -11.71
CA SER A 13 1.39 0.41 -10.25
C SER A 13 2.74 -0.07 -9.71
N SER A 14 3.01 0.28 -8.45
CA SER A 14 4.23 -0.16 -7.76
C SER A 14 4.32 -1.67 -7.59
N VAL A 15 3.18 -2.38 -7.66
CA VAL A 15 3.12 -3.84 -7.50
C VAL A 15 3.38 -4.55 -8.82
N GLY A 16 2.98 -3.95 -9.93
CA GLY A 16 2.97 -4.60 -11.23
C GLY A 16 4.07 -4.16 -12.20
N ALA A 17 5.04 -3.38 -11.75
CA ALA A 17 6.05 -2.77 -12.62
C ALA A 17 6.91 -3.78 -13.41
N GLU A 18 7.10 -4.99 -12.90
CA GLU A 18 7.89 -6.03 -13.55
C GLU A 18 7.03 -7.07 -14.27
N LEU A 19 5.71 -6.95 -14.23
CA LEU A 19 4.80 -7.91 -14.84
C LEU A 19 4.72 -7.72 -16.35
N HIS A 20 4.75 -8.82 -17.07
CA HIS A 20 4.38 -8.83 -18.48
C HIS A 20 2.88 -8.64 -18.63
N GLU A 21 2.41 -8.31 -19.81
CA GLU A 21 1.00 -8.07 -20.07
C GLU A 21 0.12 -9.23 -19.62
N ASN A 22 0.49 -10.46 -19.97
CA ASN A 22 -0.28 -11.65 -19.58
C ASN A 22 -0.33 -11.85 -18.07
N GLU A 23 0.78 -11.58 -17.39
CA GLU A 23 0.86 -11.66 -15.93
C GLU A 23 -0.02 -10.59 -15.27
N ALA A 24 0.01 -9.39 -15.80
CA ALA A 24 -0.83 -8.29 -15.30
C ALA A 24 -2.31 -8.60 -15.47
N LYS A 25 -2.70 -9.21 -16.60
CA LYS A 25 -4.07 -9.65 -16.84
C LYS A 25 -4.49 -10.75 -15.84
N THR A 26 -3.61 -11.69 -15.56
CA THR A 26 -3.85 -12.77 -14.61
C THR A 26 -4.06 -12.18 -13.20
N LEU A 27 -3.21 -11.26 -12.79
CA LEU A 27 -3.36 -10.61 -11.49
C LEU A 27 -4.64 -9.77 -11.43
N ALA A 28 -4.90 -8.96 -12.45
CA ALA A 28 -6.10 -8.12 -12.50
C ALA A 28 -7.39 -8.93 -12.36
N ALA A 29 -7.40 -10.14 -12.90
CA ALA A 29 -8.59 -11.01 -12.86
C ALA A 29 -8.99 -11.43 -11.43
N ILE A 30 -8.04 -11.44 -10.49
CA ILE A 30 -8.33 -11.83 -9.09
C ILE A 30 -8.46 -10.63 -8.16
N LEU A 31 -8.27 -9.41 -8.66
CA LEU A 31 -8.44 -8.20 -7.85
C LEU A 31 -9.91 -7.83 -7.73
N GLY A 32 -10.28 -7.37 -6.53
CA GLY A 32 -11.56 -6.68 -6.36
C GLY A 32 -11.42 -5.21 -6.70
N VAL A 33 -12.54 -4.55 -6.95
CA VAL A 33 -12.60 -3.11 -7.20
C VAL A 33 -13.54 -2.49 -6.17
N ARG A 34 -13.08 -1.43 -5.51
CA ARG A 34 -13.85 -0.73 -4.51
C ARG A 34 -13.80 0.77 -4.77
N HIS A 35 -14.96 1.40 -4.80
CA HIS A 35 -15.09 2.84 -4.97
C HIS A 35 -15.38 3.48 -3.61
N LEU A 36 -14.61 4.51 -3.28
CA LEU A 36 -14.75 5.25 -2.03
C LEU A 36 -15.22 6.67 -2.31
N LYS A 37 -16.10 7.15 -1.46
CA LYS A 37 -16.49 8.56 -1.41
C LYS A 37 -15.51 9.33 -0.52
N ASP A 38 -15.54 10.66 -0.62
CA ASP A 38 -14.73 11.52 0.24
C ASP A 38 -14.97 11.20 1.71
N GLY A 39 -13.89 11.00 2.46
CA GLY A 39 -13.94 10.68 3.89
C GLY A 39 -14.31 9.25 4.21
N GLU A 40 -14.63 8.43 3.23
CA GLU A 40 -15.00 7.03 3.48
C GLU A 40 -13.79 6.22 3.94
N LEU A 41 -14.02 5.41 4.96
CA LEU A 41 -12.99 4.58 5.58
C LEU A 41 -12.76 3.32 4.77
N LEU A 42 -11.50 3.04 4.43
CA LEU A 42 -11.12 1.79 3.77
C LEU A 42 -10.71 0.74 4.81
N VAL A 43 -9.80 1.08 5.71
CA VAL A 43 -9.41 0.26 6.86
C VAL A 43 -9.12 1.16 8.05
N SER A 44 -9.28 0.59 9.25
CA SER A 44 -8.96 1.28 10.51
C SER A 44 -7.66 0.75 11.10
N GLU A 45 -6.89 1.65 11.70
CA GLU A 45 -5.70 1.30 12.48
C GLU A 45 -6.07 0.25 13.54
N GLY A 46 -5.25 -0.78 13.67
CA GLY A 46 -5.50 -1.89 14.58
C GLY A 46 -6.44 -2.96 14.03
N GLY A 47 -7.06 -2.73 12.87
CA GLY A 47 -7.97 -3.69 12.26
C GLY A 47 -7.28 -4.97 11.81
N ALA A 48 -8.05 -6.04 11.67
CA ALA A 48 -7.55 -7.38 11.35
C ALA A 48 -7.55 -7.72 9.87
N ASP A 49 -8.09 -6.83 9.01
CA ASP A 49 -8.12 -7.06 7.57
C ASP A 49 -6.70 -7.10 7.00
N GLN A 50 -6.42 -8.08 6.14
CA GLN A 50 -5.09 -8.35 5.59
C GLN A 50 -4.98 -8.04 4.10
N THR A 51 -5.96 -7.36 3.53
CA THR A 51 -6.01 -7.04 2.10
C THR A 51 -4.91 -6.05 1.72
N LEU A 52 -4.26 -6.31 0.59
CA LEU A 52 -3.36 -5.36 -0.05
C LEU A 52 -4.19 -4.44 -0.95
N PHE A 53 -3.89 -3.16 -0.95
CA PHE A 53 -4.61 -2.16 -1.73
C PHE A 53 -3.69 -1.50 -2.75
N ILE A 54 -4.21 -1.31 -3.97
CA ILE A 54 -3.55 -0.52 -5.02
C ILE A 54 -4.48 0.64 -5.32
N LEU A 55 -3.98 1.86 -5.24
CA LEU A 55 -4.76 3.04 -5.56
C LEU A 55 -4.83 3.20 -7.08
N ALA A 56 -6.00 2.97 -7.65
CA ALA A 56 -6.23 3.03 -9.09
C ALA A 56 -6.59 4.43 -9.55
N ALA A 57 -7.34 5.19 -8.77
CA ALA A 57 -7.74 6.56 -9.11
C ALA A 57 -8.03 7.36 -7.84
N GLY A 58 -7.76 8.64 -7.88
CA GLY A 58 -8.00 9.55 -6.77
C GLY A 58 -6.87 9.58 -5.76
N LYS A 59 -7.23 9.81 -4.49
CA LYS A 59 -6.26 9.93 -3.39
C LYS A 59 -6.76 9.22 -2.14
N LEU A 60 -5.82 8.65 -1.38
CA LEU A 60 -6.08 8.10 -0.05
C LEU A 60 -5.20 8.79 0.98
N GLY A 61 -5.78 9.09 2.13
CA GLY A 61 -5.02 9.55 3.28
C GLY A 61 -4.56 8.37 4.13
N VAL A 62 -3.29 8.36 4.49
CA VAL A 62 -2.72 7.43 5.47
C VAL A 62 -2.66 8.17 6.79
N ILE A 63 -3.43 7.70 7.78
CA ILE A 63 -3.65 8.39 9.04
C ILE A 63 -3.18 7.52 10.19
N SER A 64 -2.37 8.08 11.07
CA SER A 64 -1.90 7.41 12.27
C SER A 64 -2.32 8.19 13.51
N SER A 65 -2.68 7.47 14.57
CA SER A 65 -3.02 8.08 15.85
C SER A 65 -1.78 8.17 16.74
N ASP A 66 -1.63 9.31 17.43
CA ASP A 66 -0.58 9.46 18.43
C ASP A 66 -0.99 8.83 19.78
N THR A 67 -0.12 8.95 20.78
CA THR A 67 -0.37 8.38 22.12
C THR A 67 -1.58 9.00 22.83
N GLU A 68 -2.00 10.18 22.41
CA GLU A 68 -3.18 10.87 22.95
C GLU A 68 -4.44 10.60 22.16
N GLY A 69 -4.36 9.76 21.11
CA GLY A 69 -5.48 9.43 20.25
C GLY A 69 -5.75 10.45 19.14
N LYS A 70 -4.88 11.44 18.99
CA LYS A 70 -5.02 12.44 17.94
C LYS A 70 -4.61 11.87 16.59
N GLU A 71 -5.47 12.02 15.59
CA GLU A 71 -5.21 11.57 14.21
C GLU A 71 -4.28 12.54 13.50
N ASN A 72 -3.26 11.99 12.84
CA ASN A 72 -2.33 12.75 12.01
C ASN A 72 -2.27 12.15 10.62
N LEU A 73 -2.43 13.00 9.60
CA LEU A 73 -2.22 12.60 8.21
C LEU A 73 -0.71 12.46 7.98
N VAL A 74 -0.23 11.23 7.81
CA VAL A 74 1.21 10.97 7.66
C VAL A 74 1.65 10.85 6.21
N HIS A 75 0.72 10.57 5.30
CA HIS A 75 1.02 10.47 3.87
C HIS A 75 -0.28 10.57 3.06
N THR A 76 -0.20 11.18 1.90
CA THR A 76 -1.26 11.16 0.91
C THR A 76 -0.81 10.27 -0.26
N MET A 77 -1.50 9.17 -0.47
CA MET A 77 -1.18 8.24 -1.55
C MET A 77 -1.59 8.80 -2.90
N LYS A 78 -0.77 8.55 -3.89
CA LYS A 78 -1.00 8.87 -5.30
C LYS A 78 -1.38 7.62 -6.07
N GLU A 79 -1.98 7.81 -7.24
CA GLU A 79 -2.33 6.71 -8.14
C GLU A 79 -1.11 5.83 -8.43
N GLY A 80 -1.30 4.53 -8.36
CA GLY A 80 -0.26 3.53 -8.56
C GLY A 80 0.45 3.08 -7.30
N GLU A 81 0.31 3.78 -6.19
CA GLU A 81 0.92 3.35 -4.93
C GLU A 81 0.11 2.21 -4.30
N CYS A 82 0.79 1.34 -3.54
CA CYS A 82 0.13 0.28 -2.79
C CYS A 82 0.20 0.56 -1.29
N ALA A 83 -0.74 -0.02 -0.55
CA ALA A 83 -0.82 0.09 0.91
C ALA A 83 -1.22 -1.24 1.52
N GLY A 84 -0.83 -1.45 2.77
CA GLY A 84 -1.22 -2.64 3.52
C GLY A 84 -0.27 -3.82 3.36
N THR A 85 0.93 -3.60 2.85
CA THR A 85 1.93 -4.65 2.60
C THR A 85 2.21 -5.49 3.84
N ARG A 86 2.42 -4.86 4.98
CA ARG A 86 2.78 -5.60 6.20
C ARG A 86 1.66 -6.51 6.67
N ALA A 87 0.44 -6.03 6.69
CA ALA A 87 -0.70 -6.86 7.05
C ALA A 87 -0.90 -8.01 6.05
N PHE A 88 -0.69 -7.74 4.77
CA PHE A 88 -0.82 -8.72 3.71
C PHE A 88 0.24 -9.83 3.80
N VAL A 89 1.50 -9.47 4.05
CA VAL A 89 2.62 -10.42 4.09
C VAL A 89 2.73 -11.11 5.44
N ASP A 90 2.72 -10.34 6.53
CA ASP A 90 2.96 -10.85 7.89
C ASP A 90 1.69 -11.17 8.67
N ARG A 91 0.54 -10.80 8.12
CA ARG A 91 -0.77 -10.97 8.77
C ARG A 91 -0.87 -10.24 10.12
N THR A 92 -0.18 -9.10 10.22
CA THR A 92 -0.22 -8.24 11.40
C THR A 92 -1.42 -7.30 11.35
N PRO A 93 -1.87 -6.75 12.50
CA PRO A 93 -2.90 -5.71 12.51
C PRO A 93 -2.46 -4.47 11.72
N ARG A 94 -3.44 -3.71 11.23
CA ARG A 94 -3.19 -2.48 10.48
C ARG A 94 -2.41 -1.46 11.30
N LYS A 95 -1.38 -0.86 10.71
CA LYS A 95 -0.56 0.16 11.36
C LYS A 95 -1.11 1.57 11.15
N ALA A 96 -2.03 1.73 10.22
CA ALA A 96 -2.62 3.03 9.91
C ALA A 96 -4.06 2.87 9.42
N THR A 97 -4.80 3.97 9.53
CA THR A 97 -6.13 4.11 8.93
C THR A 97 -5.97 4.62 7.49
N LEU A 98 -6.73 4.05 6.56
CA LEU A 98 -6.80 4.52 5.18
C LEU A 98 -8.18 5.10 4.92
N ARG A 99 -8.23 6.31 4.40
CA ARG A 99 -9.47 7.06 4.18
C ARG A 99 -9.43 7.76 2.82
N GLY A 100 -10.55 7.76 2.10
CA GLY A 100 -10.67 8.47 0.83
C GLY A 100 -10.52 9.98 1.00
N ILE A 101 -9.76 10.60 0.11
CA ILE A 101 -9.66 12.05 -0.02
C ILE A 101 -10.27 12.39 -1.39
N GLY A 102 -11.49 12.93 -1.38
CA GLY A 102 -12.31 12.96 -2.58
C GLY A 102 -12.74 11.55 -2.96
N ASN A 103 -13.27 11.38 -4.16
CA ASN A 103 -13.62 10.07 -4.66
C ASN A 103 -12.35 9.29 -5.04
N ALA A 104 -12.28 8.04 -4.65
CA ALA A 104 -11.13 7.19 -4.94
C ALA A 104 -11.58 5.80 -5.41
N THR A 105 -10.78 5.18 -6.26
CA THR A 105 -10.97 3.79 -6.69
C THR A 105 -9.76 3.00 -6.25
N VAL A 106 -10.01 1.87 -5.60
CA VAL A 106 -8.98 1.03 -5.02
C VAL A 106 -9.15 -0.40 -5.53
N TYR A 107 -8.06 -1.02 -5.96
CA TYR A 107 -8.03 -2.45 -6.26
C TYR A 107 -7.61 -3.20 -5.02
N THR A 108 -8.27 -4.32 -4.75
CA THR A 108 -8.06 -5.10 -3.53
C THR A 108 -7.51 -6.48 -3.86
N LEU A 109 -6.51 -6.92 -3.10
CA LEU A 109 -5.93 -8.24 -3.24
C LEU A 109 -5.91 -8.91 -1.86
N THR A 110 -6.74 -9.94 -1.68
CA THR A 110 -6.73 -10.71 -0.44
C THR A 110 -5.59 -11.74 -0.47
N PRO A 111 -5.05 -12.14 0.69
CA PRO A 111 -4.06 -13.22 0.75
C PRO A 111 -4.57 -14.52 0.12
N ASP A 112 -5.83 -14.88 0.34
CA ASP A 112 -6.42 -16.10 -0.20
C ASP A 112 -6.49 -16.07 -1.73
N ALA A 113 -6.89 -14.95 -2.32
CA ALA A 113 -6.91 -14.80 -3.77
C ALA A 113 -5.50 -14.91 -4.35
N PHE A 114 -4.52 -14.30 -3.70
CA PHE A 114 -3.11 -14.35 -4.11
C PHE A 114 -2.58 -15.79 -4.05
N ASP A 115 -2.91 -16.53 -3.00
CA ASP A 115 -2.51 -17.92 -2.84
C ASP A 115 -2.98 -18.81 -4.00
N THR A 116 -4.12 -18.50 -4.61
CA THR A 116 -4.63 -19.29 -5.75
C THR A 116 -3.68 -19.29 -6.95
N LEU A 117 -2.77 -18.32 -7.02
CA LEU A 117 -1.83 -18.18 -8.12
C LEU A 117 -0.48 -18.89 -7.90
N VAL A 118 -0.22 -19.36 -6.69
CA VAL A 118 1.11 -19.88 -6.32
C VAL A 118 1.54 -21.05 -7.19
N ASP A 119 0.66 -22.03 -7.40
CA ASP A 119 1.02 -23.25 -8.14
C ASP A 119 1.07 -23.04 -9.65
N ALA A 120 0.11 -22.30 -10.22
CA ALA A 120 0.02 -22.10 -11.67
C ALA A 120 0.89 -20.95 -12.17
N HIS A 121 1.14 -19.94 -11.34
CA HIS A 121 1.84 -18.72 -11.73
C HIS A 121 2.94 -18.31 -10.73
N PRO A 122 3.91 -19.18 -10.44
CA PRO A 122 4.94 -18.88 -9.44
C PRO A 122 5.83 -17.68 -9.82
N ARG A 123 6.07 -17.45 -11.11
CA ARG A 123 6.82 -16.27 -11.55
C ARG A 123 6.12 -14.96 -11.24
N LEU A 124 4.81 -14.93 -11.42
CA LEU A 124 3.98 -13.77 -11.07
C LEU A 124 4.08 -13.48 -9.58
N ILE A 125 3.94 -14.53 -8.76
CA ILE A 125 4.07 -14.43 -7.30
C ILE A 125 5.43 -13.85 -6.92
N TYR A 126 6.50 -14.38 -7.50
CA TYR A 126 7.85 -13.89 -7.25
C TYR A 126 7.99 -12.39 -7.57
N LYS A 127 7.50 -11.98 -8.74
CA LYS A 127 7.60 -10.57 -9.17
C LYS A 127 6.82 -9.63 -8.28
N VAL A 128 5.62 -10.04 -7.85
CA VAL A 128 4.80 -9.22 -6.94
C VAL A 128 5.48 -9.11 -5.57
N MET A 129 5.94 -10.21 -5.01
CA MET A 129 6.63 -10.20 -3.72
C MET A 129 7.91 -9.37 -3.77
N ARG A 130 8.65 -9.46 -4.87
CA ARG A 130 9.84 -8.64 -5.08
C ARG A 130 9.51 -7.15 -5.14
N ALA A 131 8.43 -6.79 -5.82
CA ALA A 131 7.96 -5.41 -5.88
C ALA A 131 7.56 -4.90 -4.50
N LEU A 132 6.84 -5.70 -3.72
CA LEU A 132 6.46 -5.36 -2.33
C LEU A 132 7.69 -5.16 -1.45
N PHE A 133 8.68 -6.03 -1.57
CA PHE A 133 9.94 -5.90 -0.84
C PHE A 133 10.66 -4.58 -1.18
N ARG A 134 10.77 -4.27 -2.48
CA ARG A 134 11.41 -3.03 -2.94
C ARG A 134 10.70 -1.80 -2.40
N ASN A 135 9.37 -1.79 -2.43
CA ASN A 135 8.57 -0.68 -1.93
C ASN A 135 8.77 -0.49 -0.42
N THR A 136 8.75 -1.58 0.33
CA THR A 136 8.97 -1.54 1.78
C THR A 136 10.39 -1.08 2.10
N HIS A 137 11.39 -1.59 1.36
CA HIS A 137 12.78 -1.21 1.55
C HIS A 137 13.00 0.29 1.25
N ALA A 138 12.44 0.79 0.15
CA ALA A 138 12.53 2.21 -0.21
C ALA A 138 11.91 3.10 0.87
N ASN A 139 10.75 2.72 1.40
CA ASN A 139 10.09 3.46 2.49
C ASN A 139 10.93 3.45 3.76
N LEU A 140 11.52 2.31 4.10
CA LEU A 140 12.39 2.19 5.27
C LEU A 140 13.65 3.06 5.12
N MET A 141 14.28 3.05 3.96
CA MET A 141 15.46 3.88 3.69
C MET A 141 15.15 5.37 3.81
N ARG A 142 14.01 5.79 3.29
CA ARG A 142 13.56 7.18 3.42
C ARG A 142 13.35 7.56 4.88
N MET A 143 12.68 6.72 5.65
CA MET A 143 12.46 6.94 7.09
C MET A 143 13.77 7.03 7.87
N ASN A 144 14.73 6.16 7.55
CA ASN A 144 16.06 6.17 8.18
C ASN A 144 16.81 7.46 7.87
N GLN A 145 16.72 7.96 6.64
CA GLN A 145 17.36 9.21 6.24
C GLN A 145 16.73 10.40 6.97
N GLU A 146 15.41 10.46 7.03
CA GLU A 146 14.69 11.50 7.78
C GLU A 146 15.09 11.49 9.26
N SER A 147 15.21 10.31 9.85
CA SER A 147 15.66 10.13 11.23
C SER A 147 17.11 10.61 11.44
N ARG A 148 18.00 10.33 10.50
CA ARG A 148 19.39 10.82 10.55
C ARG A 148 19.46 12.34 10.45
N GLU A 149 18.70 12.93 9.56
CA GLU A 149 18.65 14.39 9.38
C GLU A 149 18.17 15.06 10.66
N LEU A 150 17.13 14.52 11.29
CA LEU A 150 16.61 15.02 12.56
C LEU A 150 17.65 14.89 13.67
N SER A 151 18.32 13.75 13.78
CA SER A 151 19.37 13.53 14.76
C SER A 151 20.55 14.48 14.56
N ASN A 152 20.95 14.71 13.32
CA ASN A 152 22.03 15.66 12.99
C ASN A 152 21.65 17.09 13.36
N TYR A 153 20.40 17.46 13.09
CA TYR A 153 19.89 18.79 13.47
C TYR A 153 19.93 19.00 14.99
N ILE A 154 19.44 18.03 15.74
CA ILE A 154 19.45 18.06 17.23
C ILE A 154 20.89 18.15 17.75
N ASN A 155 21.80 17.32 17.24
CA ASN A 155 23.21 17.33 17.65
C ASN A 155 23.90 18.67 17.36
N LYS A 156 23.65 19.25 16.19
CA LYS A 156 24.18 20.58 15.83
C LYS A 156 23.65 21.67 16.75
N THR A 157 22.40 21.57 17.17
CA THR A 157 21.79 22.55 18.06
C THR A 157 22.35 22.43 19.47
N GLN A 158 22.58 21.20 19.95
CA GLN A 158 23.13 20.94 21.27
C GLN A 158 24.65 21.14 21.35
N GLY A 159 25.36 20.94 20.26
CA GLY A 159 26.82 21.07 20.19
C GLY A 159 27.35 22.49 20.19
N ARG A 160 26.51 23.49 20.36
CA ARG A 160 26.91 24.91 20.38
C ARG A 160 27.10 25.47 21.80
N TYR A 161 27.06 24.62 22.80
CA TYR A 161 27.27 25.00 24.19
C TYR A 161 28.60 24.50 24.75
#